data_6e9471923990d25da59b5536f1493ed6
#
_entry.id   6e9471923990d25da59b5536f1493ed6
#
_cell.length_a   1.000
_cell.length_b   1.000
_cell.length_c   1.000
_cell.angle_alpha   90.00
_cell.angle_beta   90.00
_cell.angle_gamma   90.00
#
_symmetry.space_group_name_H-M   'P 1'
#
loop_
_entity.id
_entity.type
_entity.pdbx_description
1 polymer ?
#
loop_
_entity_poly.entity_id
_entity_poly.type
_entity_poly.pdbx_seq_one_letter_code
_entity_poly.pdbx_strand_id
1 'polypeptide(L)'
;MIEAGCQGTIRLRVTAHGTRAHSARAWLGSNAVHTLTPVMTKIADYSPRDVTIDGCTYREGLNIVHLEAGVATNTLPDHAWMFVNFRFAPDRSSEEAMEHLLDVLGLAKEQEMPADATLDSPGISFEVDDVAGAALPGLGQPSAAALIDAVGGNVRAKYGWTDVARFSEMGTPAVNFGPGDPGFAHKRDEQCPVEQITSVAQALHTYLTA
;
A
#
# COMPACT_ATOMS: atom_id res chain seq x y z
N MET A 1 -15.99 5.20 -16.91
CA MET A 1 -15.20 3.96 -16.77
C MET A 1 -15.39 3.44 -15.37
N ILE A 2 -15.56 2.14 -15.19
CA ILE A 2 -15.62 1.48 -13.90
C ILE A 2 -14.22 1.07 -13.46
N GLU A 3 -13.87 1.32 -12.21
CA GLU A 3 -12.68 0.75 -11.57
C GLU A 3 -13.11 -0.38 -10.64
N ALA A 4 -12.70 -1.60 -10.95
CA ALA A 4 -13.13 -2.83 -10.30
C ALA A 4 -12.12 -3.30 -9.25
N GLY A 5 -12.64 -3.85 -8.15
CA GLY A 5 -11.84 -4.29 -7.02
C GLY A 5 -11.01 -3.15 -6.41
N CYS A 6 -10.00 -3.50 -5.65
CA CYS A 6 -8.92 -2.60 -5.24
C CYS A 6 -7.74 -3.39 -4.69
N GLN A 7 -6.55 -2.80 -4.73
CA GLN A 7 -5.38 -3.36 -4.04
C GLN A 7 -5.50 -3.17 -2.53
N GLY A 8 -4.98 -4.14 -1.78
CA GLY A 8 -4.78 -3.99 -0.36
C GLY A 8 -3.54 -3.14 -0.04
N THR A 9 -3.39 -2.79 1.22
CA THR A 9 -2.25 -2.03 1.71
C THR A 9 -1.79 -2.55 3.06
N ILE A 10 -0.47 -2.62 3.23
CA ILE A 10 0.19 -2.83 4.53
C ILE A 10 1.20 -1.71 4.70
N ARG A 11 1.18 -1.07 5.86
CA ARG A 11 2.21 -0.12 6.25
C ARG A 11 2.86 -0.56 7.55
N LEU A 12 4.19 -0.76 7.50
CA LEU A 12 5.00 -1.07 8.65
C LEU A 12 5.86 0.13 9.02
N ARG A 13 5.98 0.40 10.30
CA ARG A 13 7.05 1.22 10.82
C ARG A 13 8.22 0.31 11.19
N VAL A 14 9.30 0.37 10.43
CA VAL A 14 10.52 -0.40 10.68
C VAL A 14 11.51 0.50 11.39
N THR A 15 11.95 0.09 12.58
CA THR A 15 12.83 0.84 13.46
C THR A 15 14.14 0.10 13.64
N ALA A 16 15.25 0.81 13.49
CA ALA A 16 16.58 0.31 13.85
C ALA A 16 17.08 0.98 15.11
N HIS A 17 17.65 0.16 15.97
CA HIS A 17 18.26 0.51 17.25
C HIS A 17 19.76 0.36 17.13
N GLY A 18 20.49 1.35 17.60
CA GLY A 18 21.94 1.40 17.60
C GLY A 18 22.51 1.84 18.93
N THR A 19 23.76 2.24 18.90
CA THR A 19 24.46 2.79 20.08
C THR A 19 25.11 4.11 19.67
N ARG A 20 24.74 5.17 20.34
CA ARG A 20 25.27 6.53 20.09
C ARG A 20 26.75 6.63 20.37
N ALA A 21 27.50 7.23 19.45
CA ALA A 21 28.91 7.53 19.64
C ALA A 21 29.33 8.75 18.79
N HIS A 22 30.44 9.35 19.16
CA HIS A 22 31.08 10.38 18.35
C HIS A 22 31.65 9.75 17.06
N SER A 23 31.43 10.36 15.91
CA SER A 23 31.86 9.81 14.60
C SER A 23 33.38 9.58 14.49
N ALA A 24 34.19 10.37 15.19
CA ALA A 24 35.64 10.15 15.29
C ALA A 24 36.05 8.92 16.15
N ARG A 25 35.07 8.29 16.81
CA ARG A 25 35.24 7.07 17.64
C ARG A 25 34.14 6.07 17.33
N ALA A 26 33.89 5.85 16.04
CA ALA A 26 32.78 5.03 15.55
C ALA A 26 32.79 3.59 16.10
N TRP A 27 33.97 3.07 16.48
CA TRP A 27 34.10 1.72 17.06
C TRP A 27 33.48 1.57 18.46
N LEU A 28 33.07 2.67 19.09
CA LEU A 28 32.39 2.68 20.41
C LEU A 28 30.86 2.65 20.25
N GLY A 29 30.33 2.66 19.01
CA GLY A 29 28.91 2.71 18.77
C GLY A 29 28.44 1.81 17.61
N SER A 30 27.13 1.83 17.36
CA SER A 30 26.48 1.16 16.24
C SER A 30 25.52 2.13 15.56
N ASN A 31 25.69 2.38 14.28
CA ASN A 31 24.88 3.33 13.53
C ASN A 31 23.55 2.70 13.11
N ALA A 32 22.44 3.18 13.66
CA ALA A 32 21.09 2.69 13.36
C ALA A 32 20.73 2.82 11.87
N VAL A 33 21.20 3.86 11.16
CA VAL A 33 20.96 4.00 9.71
C VAL A 33 21.63 2.86 8.93
N HIS A 34 22.86 2.50 9.29
CA HIS A 34 23.55 1.37 8.66
C HIS A 34 22.84 0.04 8.96
N THR A 35 22.21 -0.09 10.13
CA THR A 35 21.42 -1.27 10.50
C THR A 35 20.17 -1.42 9.61
N LEU A 36 19.56 -0.31 9.10
CA LEU A 36 18.45 -0.37 8.14
C LEU A 36 18.88 -0.74 6.73
N THR A 37 20.15 -0.58 6.36
CA THR A 37 20.62 -0.76 4.98
C THR A 37 20.21 -2.09 4.34
N PRO A 38 20.31 -3.25 5.01
CA PRO A 38 19.89 -4.52 4.41
C PRO A 38 18.40 -4.55 4.03
N VAL A 39 17.52 -3.98 4.86
CA VAL A 39 16.08 -3.88 4.58
C VAL A 39 15.82 -2.91 3.43
N MET A 40 16.47 -1.75 3.44
CA MET A 40 16.36 -0.76 2.35
C MET A 40 16.81 -1.33 1.01
N THR A 41 17.89 -2.11 0.99
CA THR A 41 18.39 -2.77 -0.22
C THR A 41 17.35 -3.76 -0.76
N LYS A 42 16.76 -4.60 0.10
CA LYS A 42 15.71 -5.55 -0.31
C LYS A 42 14.48 -4.84 -0.89
N ILE A 43 14.09 -3.68 -0.34
CA ILE A 43 13.00 -2.88 -0.89
C ILE A 43 13.38 -2.29 -2.25
N ALA A 44 14.60 -1.78 -2.40
CA ALA A 44 15.08 -1.21 -3.65
C ALA A 44 15.19 -2.25 -4.78
N ASP A 45 15.53 -3.49 -4.44
CA ASP A 45 15.67 -4.61 -5.37
C ASP A 45 14.35 -5.37 -5.60
N TYR A 46 13.25 -4.99 -4.92
CA TYR A 46 11.96 -5.67 -5.03
C TYR A 46 11.39 -5.55 -6.45
N SER A 47 11.02 -6.68 -7.00
CA SER A 47 10.35 -6.77 -8.32
C SER A 47 8.86 -7.01 -8.11
N PRO A 48 8.00 -5.99 -8.32
CA PRO A 48 6.56 -6.12 -8.12
C PRO A 48 5.94 -7.08 -9.15
N ARG A 49 4.89 -7.81 -8.72
CA ARG A 49 4.08 -8.65 -9.60
C ARG A 49 3.01 -7.83 -10.31
N ASP A 50 2.70 -8.23 -11.54
CA ASP A 50 1.44 -7.89 -12.21
C ASP A 50 0.51 -9.10 -12.13
N VAL A 51 -0.69 -8.93 -11.59
CA VAL A 51 -1.69 -9.98 -11.39
C VAL A 51 -2.95 -9.62 -12.16
N THR A 52 -3.36 -10.47 -13.10
CA THR A 52 -4.56 -10.25 -13.90
C THR A 52 -5.69 -11.16 -13.42
N ILE A 53 -6.83 -10.55 -13.02
CA ILE A 53 -8.04 -11.21 -12.54
C ILE A 53 -9.23 -10.60 -13.30
N ASP A 54 -10.04 -11.42 -13.92
CA ASP A 54 -11.22 -11.00 -14.70
C ASP A 54 -10.91 -9.86 -15.70
N GLY A 55 -9.74 -9.91 -16.34
CA GLY A 55 -9.29 -8.88 -17.28
C GLY A 55 -8.75 -7.58 -16.64
N CYS A 56 -8.78 -7.46 -15.33
CA CYS A 56 -8.22 -6.35 -14.57
C CYS A 56 -6.80 -6.69 -14.09
N THR A 57 -5.80 -5.91 -14.49
CA THR A 57 -4.40 -6.12 -14.08
C THR A 57 -4.06 -5.22 -12.89
N TYR A 58 -3.70 -5.83 -11.77
CA TYR A 58 -3.24 -5.19 -10.55
C TYR A 58 -1.72 -5.26 -10.48
N ARG A 59 -1.08 -4.12 -10.29
CA ARG A 59 0.37 -4.02 -10.16
C ARG A 59 0.74 -3.78 -8.71
N GLU A 60 1.45 -4.73 -8.07
CA GLU A 60 1.94 -4.58 -6.71
C GLU A 60 3.01 -3.50 -6.61
N GLY A 61 3.32 -3.06 -5.40
CA GLY A 61 4.38 -2.09 -5.17
C GLY A 61 4.86 -2.10 -3.73
N LEU A 62 6.17 -2.01 -3.54
CA LEU A 62 6.81 -1.93 -2.23
C LEU A 62 7.73 -0.71 -2.21
N ASN A 63 7.50 0.21 -1.26
CA ASN A 63 8.23 1.47 -1.21
C ASN A 63 8.50 1.93 0.23
N ILE A 64 9.64 2.58 0.44
CA ILE A 64 9.86 3.43 1.60
C ILE A 64 9.17 4.77 1.31
N VAL A 65 8.20 5.13 2.14
CA VAL A 65 7.40 6.36 1.95
C VAL A 65 7.75 7.47 2.96
N HIS A 66 8.53 7.14 3.98
CA HIS A 66 9.09 8.08 4.94
C HIS A 66 10.33 7.48 5.58
N LEU A 67 11.31 8.33 5.94
CA LEU A 67 12.52 7.93 6.68
C LEU A 67 12.95 9.08 7.57
N GLU A 68 13.29 8.76 8.82
CA GLU A 68 13.80 9.72 9.79
C GLU A 68 14.98 9.14 10.56
N ALA A 69 16.04 9.92 10.66
CA ALA A 69 17.26 9.57 11.41
C ALA A 69 18.13 10.79 11.65
N GLY A 70 19.10 10.63 12.56
CA GLY A 70 20.13 11.61 12.82
C GLY A 70 19.92 12.37 14.12
N VAL A 71 21.03 12.84 14.71
CA VAL A 71 21.06 13.64 15.94
C VAL A 71 21.89 14.91 15.70
N ALA A 72 23.15 14.73 15.29
CA ALA A 72 24.08 15.79 14.96
C ALA A 72 25.08 15.30 13.91
N THR A 73 25.70 16.21 13.17
CA THR A 73 26.56 15.89 12.02
C THR A 73 27.84 15.12 12.38
N ASN A 74 28.18 15.04 13.66
CA ASN A 74 29.34 14.32 14.16
C ASN A 74 28.97 13.18 15.13
N THR A 75 27.72 12.71 15.11
CA THR A 75 27.20 11.70 16.03
C THR A 75 26.60 10.53 15.25
N LEU A 76 26.98 9.29 15.58
CA LEU A 76 26.30 8.10 15.10
C LEU A 76 24.89 8.06 15.69
N PRO A 77 23.83 8.00 14.88
CA PRO A 77 22.49 7.88 15.39
C PRO A 77 22.26 6.50 16.02
N ASP A 78 21.68 6.50 17.20
CA ASP A 78 21.25 5.31 17.93
C ASP A 78 19.82 4.88 17.60
N HIS A 79 19.10 5.71 16.84
CA HIS A 79 17.74 5.46 16.41
C HIS A 79 17.54 5.95 14.97
N ALA A 80 16.89 5.11 14.16
CA ALA A 80 16.41 5.45 12.81
C ALA A 80 15.15 4.64 12.53
N TRP A 81 14.21 5.22 11.80
CA TRP A 81 13.00 4.49 11.45
C TRP A 81 12.50 4.90 10.06
N MET A 82 11.69 4.03 9.44
CA MET A 82 11.06 4.30 8.17
C MET A 82 9.65 3.70 8.11
N PHE A 83 8.76 4.34 7.33
CA PHE A 83 7.54 3.70 6.88
C PHE A 83 7.78 2.97 5.57
N VAL A 84 7.44 1.68 5.60
CA VAL A 84 7.41 0.79 4.43
C VAL A 84 5.96 0.58 4.06
N ASN A 85 5.58 0.89 2.83
CA ASN A 85 4.23 0.65 2.31
C ASN A 85 4.27 -0.43 1.22
N PHE A 86 3.48 -1.48 1.42
CA PHE A 86 3.26 -2.55 0.47
C PHE A 86 1.84 -2.47 -0.08
N ARG A 87 1.72 -2.42 -1.41
CA ARG A 87 0.46 -2.53 -2.15
C ARG A 87 0.40 -3.92 -2.76
N PHE A 88 -0.58 -4.72 -2.37
CA PHE A 88 -0.71 -6.11 -2.82
C PHE A 88 -1.98 -6.34 -3.65
N ALA A 89 -1.91 -7.29 -4.57
CA ALA A 89 -3.02 -7.65 -5.45
C ALA A 89 -4.07 -8.48 -4.69
N PRO A 90 -5.34 -8.48 -5.17
CA PRO A 90 -6.45 -9.12 -4.47
C PRO A 90 -6.48 -10.67 -4.59
N ASP A 91 -5.42 -11.28 -5.09
CA ASP A 91 -5.25 -12.74 -5.16
C ASP A 91 -4.70 -13.35 -3.87
N ARG A 92 -4.45 -12.53 -2.85
CA ARG A 92 -3.98 -12.97 -1.53
C ARG A 92 -4.71 -12.24 -0.41
N SER A 93 -4.81 -12.89 0.75
CA SER A 93 -5.32 -12.30 1.97
C SER A 93 -4.34 -11.29 2.57
N SER A 94 -4.79 -10.51 3.57
CA SER A 94 -3.91 -9.61 4.32
C SER A 94 -2.84 -10.37 5.09
N GLU A 95 -3.15 -11.56 5.62
CA GLU A 95 -2.23 -12.44 6.33
C GLU A 95 -1.13 -12.96 5.39
N GLU A 96 -1.51 -13.49 4.22
CA GLU A 96 -0.56 -13.96 3.20
C GLU A 96 0.31 -12.81 2.66
N ALA A 97 -0.27 -11.61 2.51
CA ALA A 97 0.46 -10.41 2.11
C ALA A 97 1.47 -9.98 3.18
N MET A 98 1.10 -10.06 4.47
CA MET A 98 1.99 -9.77 5.59
C MET A 98 3.14 -10.77 5.66
N GLU A 99 2.87 -12.06 5.56
CA GLU A 99 3.90 -13.09 5.56
C GLU A 99 4.89 -12.89 4.40
N HIS A 100 4.38 -12.63 3.21
CA HIS A 100 5.22 -12.31 2.05
C HIS A 100 6.07 -11.05 2.29
N LEU A 101 5.49 -9.98 2.85
CA LEU A 101 6.21 -8.74 3.13
C LEU A 101 7.36 -8.97 4.13
N LEU A 102 7.09 -9.69 5.22
CA LEU A 102 8.12 -9.99 6.23
C LEU A 102 9.25 -10.85 5.63
N ASP A 103 8.92 -11.85 4.80
CA ASP A 103 9.91 -12.66 4.10
C ASP A 103 10.79 -11.81 3.17
N VAL A 104 10.19 -10.96 2.34
CA VAL A 104 10.90 -10.01 1.46
C VAL A 104 11.84 -9.12 2.26
N LEU A 105 11.38 -8.56 3.37
CA LEU A 105 12.19 -7.68 4.23
C LEU A 105 13.22 -8.47 5.05
N GLY A 106 13.03 -9.78 5.22
CA GLY A 106 13.84 -10.64 6.08
C GLY A 106 13.65 -10.31 7.56
N LEU A 107 12.41 -10.01 7.93
CA LEU A 107 11.98 -9.75 9.30
C LEU A 107 11.21 -10.97 9.84
N ALA A 108 11.43 -11.28 11.12
CA ALA A 108 10.70 -12.33 11.81
C ALA A 108 9.55 -11.73 12.63
N LYS A 109 8.44 -12.46 12.81
CA LYS A 109 7.27 -12.00 13.59
C LYS A 109 7.64 -11.59 15.03
N GLU A 110 8.63 -12.22 15.61
CA GLU A 110 9.13 -11.93 16.96
C GLU A 110 9.80 -10.55 17.09
N GLN A 111 10.10 -9.89 15.95
CA GLN A 111 10.61 -8.51 15.91
C GLN A 111 9.48 -7.46 15.91
N GLU A 112 8.21 -7.90 15.92
CA GLU A 112 7.07 -6.99 16.07
C GLU A 112 7.04 -6.43 17.49
N MET A 113 7.16 -5.11 17.61
CA MET A 113 7.24 -4.40 18.89
C MET A 113 6.58 -3.02 18.73
N PRO A 114 6.04 -2.44 19.82
CA PRO A 114 5.59 -1.04 19.82
C PRO A 114 6.68 -0.08 19.34
N ALA A 115 6.29 1.02 18.68
CA ALA A 115 7.22 2.00 18.12
C ALA A 115 8.16 2.66 19.11
N ASP A 116 7.78 2.70 20.38
CA ASP A 116 8.56 3.26 21.50
C ASP A 116 9.38 2.21 22.25
N ALA A 117 9.31 0.93 21.82
CA ALA A 117 10.10 -0.13 22.42
C ALA A 117 11.60 0.12 22.22
N THR A 118 12.40 -0.34 23.17
CA THR A 118 13.86 -0.30 23.12
C THR A 118 14.41 -1.72 23.10
N LEU A 119 15.48 -1.92 22.33
CA LEU A 119 16.21 -3.17 22.32
C LEU A 119 17.45 -3.07 23.23
N ASP A 120 17.77 -4.14 23.95
CA ASP A 120 18.97 -4.22 24.80
C ASP A 120 20.27 -4.24 23.98
N SER A 121 20.18 -4.51 22.68
CA SER A 121 21.30 -4.56 21.74
C SER A 121 20.90 -3.95 20.39
N PRO A 122 21.88 -3.51 19.57
CA PRO A 122 21.60 -3.05 18.21
C PRO A 122 20.82 -4.09 17.40
N GLY A 123 19.78 -3.66 16.71
CA GLY A 123 18.90 -4.56 15.96
C GLY A 123 17.77 -3.83 15.24
N ILE A 124 16.85 -4.59 14.66
CA ILE A 124 15.67 -4.07 13.96
C ILE A 124 14.41 -4.62 14.64
N SER A 125 13.45 -3.74 14.84
CA SER A 125 12.06 -4.06 15.19
C SER A 125 11.11 -3.46 14.16
N PHE A 126 9.85 -3.89 14.17
CA PHE A 126 8.80 -3.25 13.39
C PHE A 126 7.50 -3.19 14.18
N GLU A 127 6.64 -2.28 13.78
CA GLU A 127 5.26 -2.14 14.23
C GLU A 127 4.35 -2.14 13.01
N VAL A 128 3.19 -2.78 13.12
CA VAL A 128 2.14 -2.70 12.09
C VAL A 128 1.38 -1.40 12.30
N ASP A 129 1.53 -0.46 11.36
CA ASP A 129 0.90 0.86 11.43
C ASP A 129 -0.49 0.86 10.77
N ASP A 130 -0.65 0.14 9.64
CA ASP A 130 -1.91 0.07 8.91
C ASP A 130 -2.00 -1.22 8.09
N VAL A 131 -3.19 -1.85 8.11
CA VAL A 131 -3.52 -2.99 7.25
C VAL A 131 -4.94 -2.84 6.72
N ALA A 132 -5.09 -2.89 5.41
CA ALA A 132 -6.40 -2.93 4.78
C ALA A 132 -6.41 -3.97 3.65
N GLY A 133 -7.42 -4.82 3.66
CA GLY A 133 -7.60 -5.91 2.69
C GLY A 133 -7.81 -5.41 1.27
N ALA A 134 -7.57 -6.28 0.30
CA ALA A 134 -7.86 -6.05 -1.11
C ALA A 134 -9.29 -6.52 -1.44
N ALA A 135 -9.81 -6.12 -2.60
CA ALA A 135 -11.07 -6.64 -3.14
C ALA A 135 -10.88 -7.19 -4.55
N LEU A 136 -11.42 -8.38 -4.79
CA LEU A 136 -11.54 -8.95 -6.13
C LEU A 136 -12.40 -8.05 -7.03
N PRO A 137 -12.24 -8.11 -8.37
CA PRO A 137 -13.01 -7.27 -9.31
C PRO A 137 -14.53 -7.38 -9.17
N GLY A 138 -15.05 -8.56 -8.85
CA GLY A 138 -16.48 -8.81 -8.66
C GLY A 138 -17.37 -8.59 -9.89
N LEU A 139 -16.79 -8.60 -11.09
CA LEU A 139 -17.48 -8.25 -12.35
C LEU A 139 -18.57 -9.25 -12.76
N GLY A 140 -18.49 -10.50 -12.26
CA GLY A 140 -19.49 -11.53 -12.51
C GLY A 140 -20.81 -11.39 -11.72
N GLN A 141 -20.89 -10.43 -10.81
CA GLN A 141 -22.11 -10.18 -10.05
C GLN A 141 -23.17 -9.50 -10.94
N PRO A 142 -24.46 -9.91 -10.88
CA PRO A 142 -25.50 -9.36 -11.75
C PRO A 142 -25.62 -7.83 -11.69
N SER A 143 -25.52 -7.24 -10.50
CA SER A 143 -25.57 -5.79 -10.33
C SER A 143 -24.36 -5.07 -10.95
N ALA A 144 -23.17 -5.65 -10.84
CA ALA A 144 -21.98 -5.12 -11.50
C ALA A 144 -22.09 -5.22 -13.02
N ALA A 145 -22.53 -6.36 -13.56
CA ALA A 145 -22.73 -6.57 -14.99
C ALA A 145 -23.72 -5.55 -15.59
N ALA A 146 -24.84 -5.30 -14.93
CA ALA A 146 -25.83 -4.30 -15.38
C ALA A 146 -25.24 -2.88 -15.43
N LEU A 147 -24.42 -2.49 -14.45
CA LEU A 147 -23.74 -1.19 -14.47
C LEU A 147 -22.67 -1.13 -15.57
N ILE A 148 -21.92 -2.22 -15.78
CA ILE A 148 -20.91 -2.31 -16.85
C ILE A 148 -21.57 -2.10 -18.22
N ASP A 149 -22.71 -2.73 -18.47
CA ASP A 149 -23.47 -2.56 -19.71
C ASP A 149 -23.93 -1.11 -19.87
N ALA A 150 -24.45 -0.48 -18.82
CA ALA A 150 -24.89 0.92 -18.83
C ALA A 150 -23.77 1.93 -19.13
N VAL A 151 -22.50 1.59 -18.87
CA VAL A 151 -21.32 2.44 -19.16
C VAL A 151 -20.57 2.03 -20.43
N GLY A 152 -21.11 1.09 -21.23
CA GLY A 152 -20.51 0.64 -22.49
C GLY A 152 -19.31 -0.29 -22.32
N GLY A 153 -19.24 -1.07 -21.24
CA GLY A 153 -18.27 -2.15 -21.07
C GLY A 153 -16.87 -1.73 -20.62
N ASN A 154 -16.62 -0.45 -20.34
CA ASN A 154 -15.28 0.05 -19.98
C ASN A 154 -14.95 -0.20 -18.50
N VAL A 155 -14.06 -1.18 -18.24
CA VAL A 155 -13.60 -1.57 -16.90
C VAL A 155 -12.09 -1.58 -16.85
N ARG A 156 -11.52 -1.23 -15.68
CA ARG A 156 -10.10 -1.37 -15.35
C ARG A 156 -9.90 -1.71 -13.87
N ALA A 157 -8.69 -2.13 -13.50
CA ALA A 157 -8.30 -2.35 -12.12
C ALA A 157 -8.25 -1.03 -11.33
N LYS A 158 -8.66 -1.06 -10.06
CA LYS A 158 -8.41 0.01 -9.09
C LYS A 158 -7.09 -0.23 -8.36
N TYR A 159 -6.14 0.67 -8.50
CA TYR A 159 -4.84 0.55 -7.82
C TYR A 159 -4.84 1.08 -6.39
N GLY A 160 -5.58 2.15 -6.11
CA GLY A 160 -5.71 2.68 -4.76
C GLY A 160 -6.69 1.85 -3.93
N TRP A 161 -6.45 1.74 -2.63
CA TRP A 161 -7.42 1.17 -1.70
C TRP A 161 -8.68 2.05 -1.62
N THR A 162 -9.84 1.40 -1.52
CA THR A 162 -11.14 2.07 -1.34
C THR A 162 -12.06 1.20 -0.49
N ASP A 163 -13.16 1.79 0.01
CA ASP A 163 -14.18 1.08 0.80
C ASP A 163 -14.84 -0.10 0.07
N VAL A 164 -14.62 -0.26 -1.23
CA VAL A 164 -14.99 -1.47 -1.99
C VAL A 164 -14.46 -2.73 -1.30
N ALA A 165 -13.26 -2.68 -0.69
CA ALA A 165 -12.72 -3.80 0.08
C ALA A 165 -13.63 -4.18 1.25
N ARG A 166 -14.13 -3.20 2.01
CA ARG A 166 -15.03 -3.45 3.15
C ARG A 166 -16.37 -4.03 2.72
N PHE A 167 -16.94 -3.52 1.64
CA PHE A 167 -18.16 -4.10 1.08
C PHE A 167 -17.95 -5.52 0.59
N SER A 168 -16.79 -5.80 -0.05
CA SER A 168 -16.42 -7.14 -0.49
C SER A 168 -16.30 -8.11 0.68
N GLU A 169 -15.67 -7.71 1.78
CA GLU A 169 -15.56 -8.50 3.03
C GLU A 169 -16.94 -8.85 3.63
N MET A 170 -17.91 -7.94 3.49
CA MET A 170 -19.31 -8.16 3.90
C MET A 170 -20.11 -8.98 2.89
N GLY A 171 -19.51 -9.45 1.79
CA GLY A 171 -20.21 -10.17 0.73
C GLY A 171 -21.12 -9.28 -0.13
N THR A 172 -20.96 -7.96 -0.07
CA THR A 172 -21.75 -7.01 -0.87
C THR A 172 -20.98 -6.60 -2.11
N PRO A 173 -21.50 -6.83 -3.33
CA PRO A 173 -20.87 -6.39 -4.56
C PRO A 173 -20.70 -4.87 -4.58
N ALA A 174 -19.49 -4.42 -4.92
CA ALA A 174 -19.17 -2.99 -4.99
C ALA A 174 -18.14 -2.72 -6.08
N VAL A 175 -18.25 -1.57 -6.71
CA VAL A 175 -17.29 -1.06 -7.72
C VAL A 175 -17.08 0.43 -7.50
N ASN A 176 -15.96 0.95 -8.01
CA ASN A 176 -15.72 2.39 -8.03
C ASN A 176 -16.21 2.94 -9.38
N PHE A 177 -17.12 3.90 -9.33
CA PHE A 177 -17.63 4.57 -10.53
C PHE A 177 -17.82 6.05 -10.26
N GLY A 178 -17.23 6.87 -11.10
CA GLY A 178 -17.30 8.33 -10.97
C GLY A 178 -16.66 9.04 -12.16
N PRO A 179 -16.80 10.39 -12.21
CA PRO A 179 -16.12 11.22 -13.20
C PRO A 179 -14.66 11.46 -12.79
N GLY A 180 -13.86 11.96 -13.74
CA GLY A 180 -12.44 12.25 -13.55
C GLY A 180 -11.53 11.09 -13.92
N ASP A 181 -10.24 11.41 -13.99
CA ASP A 181 -9.17 10.42 -14.14
C ASP A 181 -8.39 10.35 -12.83
N PRO A 182 -8.36 9.20 -12.13
CA PRO A 182 -7.60 9.03 -10.89
C PRO A 182 -6.09 9.21 -11.06
N GLY A 183 -5.57 9.24 -12.29
CA GLY A 183 -4.20 9.65 -12.55
C GLY A 183 -3.88 11.10 -12.16
N PHE A 184 -4.89 11.95 -11.96
CA PHE A 184 -4.75 13.33 -11.44
C PHE A 184 -4.93 13.40 -9.92
N ALA A 185 -5.36 12.34 -9.25
CA ALA A 185 -5.60 12.36 -7.81
C ALA A 185 -4.35 12.82 -7.04
N HIS A 186 -4.54 13.76 -6.09
CA HIS A 186 -3.50 14.38 -5.25
C HIS A 186 -2.48 15.25 -6.02
N LYS A 187 -2.69 15.53 -7.30
CA LYS A 187 -1.87 16.47 -8.07
C LYS A 187 -2.38 17.89 -7.92
N ARG A 188 -1.47 18.89 -8.10
CA ARG A 188 -1.85 20.32 -8.04
C ARG A 188 -2.80 20.76 -9.17
N ASP A 189 -2.75 20.05 -10.28
CA ASP A 189 -3.56 20.23 -11.49
C ASP A 189 -4.71 19.22 -11.59
N GLU A 190 -5.14 18.66 -10.46
CA GLU A 190 -6.29 17.76 -10.39
C GLU A 190 -7.53 18.42 -10.99
N GLN A 191 -8.14 17.76 -11.95
CA GLN A 191 -9.26 18.29 -12.72
C GLN A 191 -10.23 17.19 -13.16
N CYS A 192 -11.46 17.57 -13.45
CA CYS A 192 -12.48 16.72 -14.00
C CYS A 192 -13.23 17.45 -15.13
N PRO A 193 -13.27 16.91 -16.35
CA PRO A 193 -14.09 17.47 -17.43
C PRO A 193 -15.58 17.46 -17.05
N VAL A 194 -16.27 18.60 -17.27
CA VAL A 194 -17.70 18.75 -16.92
C VAL A 194 -18.57 17.72 -17.64
N GLU A 195 -18.26 17.37 -18.88
CA GLU A 195 -18.98 16.36 -19.68
C GLU A 195 -18.96 14.98 -19.01
N GLN A 196 -17.92 14.64 -18.26
CA GLN A 196 -17.84 13.37 -17.51
C GLN A 196 -18.83 13.34 -16.34
N ILE A 197 -19.10 14.46 -15.69
CA ILE A 197 -20.10 14.57 -14.63
C ILE A 197 -21.50 14.23 -15.20
N THR A 198 -21.83 14.84 -16.32
CA THR A 198 -23.12 14.58 -17.03
C THR A 198 -23.23 13.12 -17.49
N SER A 199 -22.15 12.57 -18.08
CA SER A 199 -22.14 11.19 -18.58
C SER A 199 -22.29 10.16 -17.45
N VAL A 200 -21.64 10.40 -16.30
CA VAL A 200 -21.78 9.54 -15.10
C VAL A 200 -23.20 9.61 -14.54
N ALA A 201 -23.79 10.80 -14.43
CA ALA A 201 -25.17 10.97 -13.98
C ALA A 201 -26.16 10.23 -14.90
N GLN A 202 -25.99 10.33 -16.22
CA GLN A 202 -26.81 9.63 -17.20
C GLN A 202 -26.69 8.11 -17.07
N ALA A 203 -25.47 7.58 -16.94
CA ALA A 203 -25.24 6.15 -16.78
C ALA A 203 -25.87 5.60 -15.50
N LEU A 204 -25.73 6.32 -14.37
CA LEU A 204 -26.38 5.97 -13.11
C LEU A 204 -27.90 6.02 -13.21
N HIS A 205 -28.46 7.04 -13.87
CA HIS A 205 -29.90 7.10 -14.10
C HIS A 205 -30.39 5.91 -14.90
N THR A 206 -29.73 5.58 -16.01
CA THR A 206 -30.08 4.41 -16.84
C THR A 206 -30.03 3.11 -16.03
N TYR A 207 -28.96 2.91 -15.25
CA TYR A 207 -28.79 1.73 -14.40
C TYR A 207 -29.87 1.61 -13.31
N LEU A 208 -30.25 2.71 -12.67
CA LEU A 208 -31.21 2.70 -11.55
C LEU A 208 -32.67 2.64 -11.99
N THR A 209 -32.96 2.91 -13.28
CA THR A 209 -34.32 2.91 -13.83
C THR A 209 -34.60 1.76 -14.81
N ALA A 210 -33.64 0.89 -15.05
CA ALA A 210 -33.79 -0.35 -15.82
C ALA A 210 -34.36 -1.44 -14.91
#